data_51a01a8e51ddbd742f581fd98ceffc82
#
_entry.id   51a01a8e51ddbd742f581fd98ceffc82
#
_cell.length_a   1.000
_cell.length_b   1.000
_cell.length_c   1.000
_cell.angle_alpha   90.00
_cell.angle_beta   90.00
_cell.angle_gamma   90.00
#
_symmetry.space_group_name_H-M   'P 1'
#
loop_
_entity.id
_entity.type
_entity.pdbx_description
1 polymer ?
#
loop_
_entity_poly.entity_id
_entity_poly.type
_entity_poly.pdbx_seq_one_letter_code
_entity_poly.pdbx_strand_id
1 'polypeptide(L)'
;MKKTALTYLLLGGILMSSGCDLVDPTEVTNPNLTEEAILNTNNPMTPWVAGVKRQLALTVNAHVTFLEIGSDNYENVQTFYNQNLDNLTIRPQDADINGFQFQLGRLREMADYGLTVVKNADPLTTADQEAELNFYKAYSYLLSGEYFSFLPVTAGGEAVEWRSILGMAVETFRLAESSSNTQISAAASLGIARANYRLGNKAEAVQAANSAISKAPNLVYYAQFDQAQGPVNTMQTALYDRGNFDDLQVLPRMDFLDPKYYFRGASQASPVAIFKIEEAHLILAEAAISDNNLNSAKSVMTDIVNLVGSRERSTFNNNQQDRTQLNPGSRPNNSDVQVRFSPGAPLIEGLVLDRKSGNVTVPTISGTSVSVADVDALNDLDDALETLYLMRQEIFIAEGRRLADMGIKLVISEVEYLANPNIDAGSPGTSPVIPPFIDSIKDELDAFDYDAAAGICTIRHNINRILVENKTSELVLPFH
;
A
#
# COMPACT_ATOMS: atom_id res chain seq x y z
N MET A 1 -34.92 -10.04 71.07
CA MET A 1 -34.72 -9.23 69.84
C MET A 1 -33.28 -9.18 69.33
N LYS A 2 -32.20 -9.30 70.13
CA LYS A 2 -30.80 -9.19 69.65
C LYS A 2 -30.23 -10.47 68.98
N LYS A 3 -30.78 -11.66 69.26
CA LYS A 3 -30.31 -12.92 68.64
C LYS A 3 -30.91 -13.22 67.28
N THR A 4 -32.09 -12.75 66.95
CA THR A 4 -32.72 -12.87 65.62
C THR A 4 -32.10 -11.96 64.59
N ALA A 5 -31.62 -10.78 64.96
CA ALA A 5 -30.96 -9.86 64.04
C ALA A 5 -29.59 -10.35 63.53
N LEU A 6 -28.87 -11.13 64.40
CA LEU A 6 -27.55 -11.69 64.05
C LEU A 6 -27.67 -12.86 63.05
N THR A 7 -28.76 -13.62 63.11
CA THR A 7 -29.03 -14.76 62.22
C THR A 7 -29.42 -14.30 60.85
N TYR A 8 -30.15 -13.21 60.70
CA TYR A 8 -30.46 -12.61 59.41
C TYR A 8 -29.25 -11.90 58.73
N LEU A 9 -28.34 -11.36 59.55
CA LEU A 9 -27.08 -10.76 59.04
C LEU A 9 -26.11 -11.84 58.51
N LEU A 10 -26.05 -13.02 59.18
CA LEU A 10 -25.26 -14.17 58.72
C LEU A 10 -25.85 -14.84 57.46
N LEU A 11 -27.18 -14.95 57.35
CA LEU A 11 -27.82 -15.50 56.15
C LEU A 11 -27.71 -14.55 54.95
N GLY A 12 -27.74 -13.20 55.17
CA GLY A 12 -27.54 -12.22 54.12
C GLY A 12 -26.07 -12.17 53.59
N GLY A 13 -25.11 -12.50 54.46
CA GLY A 13 -23.69 -12.56 54.08
C GLY A 13 -23.30 -13.78 53.24
N ILE A 14 -24.02 -14.89 53.40
CA ILE A 14 -23.77 -16.14 52.64
C ILE A 14 -24.40 -16.09 51.23
N LEU A 15 -25.42 -15.26 51.03
CA LEU A 15 -26.04 -15.07 49.70
C LEU A 15 -25.29 -14.08 48.80
N MET A 16 -24.34 -13.30 49.34
CA MET A 16 -23.53 -12.38 48.54
C MET A 16 -22.18 -12.96 48.08
N SER A 17 -21.79 -14.15 48.58
CA SER A 17 -20.52 -14.78 48.19
C SER A 17 -20.60 -15.78 47.03
N SER A 18 -21.80 -16.04 46.50
CA SER A 18 -21.98 -16.95 45.36
C SER A 18 -22.31 -16.24 44.04
N GLY A 19 -22.13 -14.93 43.96
CA GLY A 19 -22.48 -14.14 42.79
C GLY A 19 -21.33 -13.78 41.82
N CYS A 20 -20.11 -14.21 42.11
CA CYS A 20 -18.94 -13.84 41.29
C CYS A 20 -18.57 -14.86 40.19
N ASP A 21 -19.21 -16.04 40.16
CA ASP A 21 -18.92 -17.06 39.14
C ASP A 21 -19.93 -17.10 37.97
N LEU A 22 -20.86 -16.15 37.91
CA LEU A 22 -21.95 -16.21 36.91
C LEU A 22 -21.71 -15.44 35.63
N VAL A 23 -20.64 -14.67 35.55
CA VAL A 23 -20.21 -14.01 34.29
C VAL A 23 -18.69 -13.99 34.31
N ASP A 24 -18.06 -14.99 33.72
CA ASP A 24 -16.66 -14.85 33.27
C ASP A 24 -16.66 -13.90 32.08
N PRO A 25 -16.11 -12.68 32.21
CA PRO A 25 -16.06 -11.75 31.09
C PRO A 25 -15.13 -12.20 29.96
N THR A 26 -14.39 -13.30 30.14
CA THR A 26 -13.56 -13.93 29.13
C THR A 26 -14.33 -14.95 28.28
N GLU A 27 -15.52 -15.42 28.72
CA GLU A 27 -16.43 -16.29 27.96
C GLU A 27 -17.49 -15.52 27.16
N VAL A 28 -17.15 -14.37 26.55
CA VAL A 28 -18.03 -13.80 25.53
C VAL A 28 -17.85 -14.58 24.24
N THR A 29 -18.34 -15.79 24.19
CA THR A 29 -18.56 -16.51 22.95
C THR A 29 -19.69 -15.82 22.19
N ASN A 30 -19.37 -15.20 21.04
CA ASN A 30 -20.42 -14.84 20.10
C ASN A 30 -21.08 -16.14 19.62
N PRO A 31 -22.32 -16.47 20.02
CA PRO A 31 -22.91 -17.78 19.76
C PRO A 31 -23.12 -18.09 18.28
N ASN A 32 -22.90 -17.11 17.40
CA ASN A 32 -23.06 -17.26 15.94
C ASN A 32 -21.75 -17.44 15.18
N LEU A 33 -20.56 -17.38 15.82
CA LEU A 33 -19.27 -17.37 15.15
C LEU A 33 -18.16 -18.06 15.97
N THR A 34 -18.46 -19.14 16.67
CA THR A 34 -17.42 -19.95 17.31
C THR A 34 -16.61 -20.70 16.26
N GLU A 35 -15.34 -20.95 16.51
CA GLU A 35 -14.47 -21.78 15.67
C GLU A 35 -15.16 -23.11 15.35
N GLU A 36 -15.72 -23.78 16.36
CA GLU A 36 -16.47 -25.03 16.23
C GLU A 36 -17.68 -24.89 15.30
N ALA A 37 -18.41 -23.79 15.36
CA ALA A 37 -19.56 -23.54 14.48
C ALA A 37 -19.14 -23.41 13.01
N ILE A 38 -17.99 -22.78 12.73
CA ILE A 38 -17.44 -22.65 11.38
C ILE A 38 -16.93 -24.01 10.88
N LEU A 39 -16.12 -24.70 11.66
CA LEU A 39 -15.49 -25.97 11.27
C LEU A 39 -16.52 -27.10 11.07
N ASN A 40 -17.67 -27.04 11.73
CA ASN A 40 -18.77 -28.00 11.58
C ASN A 40 -19.75 -27.66 10.43
N THR A 41 -19.53 -26.60 9.67
CA THR A 41 -20.33 -26.32 8.48
C THR A 41 -19.95 -27.26 7.32
N ASN A 42 -20.84 -27.43 6.37
CA ASN A 42 -20.49 -28.08 5.12
C ASN A 42 -19.55 -27.16 4.33
N ASN A 43 -18.36 -27.66 3.92
CA ASN A 43 -17.37 -26.91 3.18
C ASN A 43 -16.92 -25.61 3.89
N PRO A 44 -16.32 -25.69 5.09
CA PRO A 44 -15.88 -24.51 5.84
C PRO A 44 -14.77 -23.70 5.16
N MET A 45 -14.03 -24.28 4.21
CA MET A 45 -12.98 -23.58 3.49
C MET A 45 -13.53 -22.43 2.63
N THR A 46 -14.68 -22.59 2.02
CA THR A 46 -15.26 -21.55 1.16
C THR A 46 -15.55 -20.23 1.89
N PRO A 47 -16.30 -20.18 3.01
CA PRO A 47 -16.49 -18.97 3.78
C PRO A 47 -15.17 -18.49 4.42
N TRP A 48 -14.25 -19.40 4.76
CA TRP A 48 -12.95 -19.02 5.32
C TRP A 48 -12.12 -18.20 4.33
N VAL A 49 -11.96 -18.67 3.10
CA VAL A 49 -11.26 -17.94 2.02
C VAL A 49 -11.90 -16.57 1.78
N ALA A 50 -13.25 -16.49 1.80
CA ALA A 50 -13.94 -15.20 1.68
C ALA A 50 -13.61 -14.26 2.86
N GLY A 51 -13.49 -14.80 4.08
CA GLY A 51 -13.05 -14.06 5.26
C GLY A 51 -11.61 -13.55 5.14
N VAL A 52 -10.68 -14.38 4.63
CA VAL A 52 -9.29 -13.98 4.40
C VAL A 52 -9.19 -12.92 3.28
N LYS A 53 -10.01 -13.03 2.24
CA LYS A 53 -10.12 -12.00 1.19
C LYS A 53 -10.62 -10.66 1.75
N ARG A 54 -11.57 -10.68 2.68
CA ARG A 54 -11.98 -9.48 3.40
C ARG A 54 -10.85 -8.92 4.27
N GLN A 55 -10.08 -9.80 4.93
CA GLN A 55 -8.89 -9.40 5.70
C GLN A 55 -7.81 -8.76 4.81
N LEU A 56 -7.62 -9.23 3.58
CA LEU A 56 -6.75 -8.58 2.60
C LEU A 56 -7.16 -7.11 2.40
N ALA A 57 -8.46 -6.83 2.22
CA ALA A 57 -8.93 -5.45 2.07
C ALA A 57 -8.66 -4.59 3.31
N LEU A 58 -8.83 -5.15 4.53
CA LEU A 58 -8.46 -4.47 5.78
C LEU A 58 -6.96 -4.18 5.84
N THR A 59 -6.12 -5.12 5.41
CA THR A 59 -4.66 -4.93 5.36
C THR A 59 -4.28 -3.85 4.37
N VAL A 60 -4.86 -3.87 3.17
CA VAL A 60 -4.62 -2.84 2.14
C VAL A 60 -5.07 -1.46 2.64
N ASN A 61 -6.23 -1.40 3.29
CA ASN A 61 -6.76 -0.15 3.84
C ASN A 61 -5.85 0.45 4.92
N ALA A 62 -5.25 -0.41 5.76
CA ALA A 62 -4.36 0.02 6.85
C ALA A 62 -3.04 0.62 6.37
N HIS A 63 -2.59 0.30 5.14
CA HIS A 63 -1.29 0.80 4.68
C HIS A 63 -1.37 1.85 3.57
N VAL A 64 -2.35 1.78 2.65
CA VAL A 64 -2.34 2.66 1.47
C VAL A 64 -2.41 4.12 1.87
N THR A 65 -3.42 4.52 2.64
CA THR A 65 -3.57 5.92 3.08
C THR A 65 -2.39 6.37 3.94
N PHE A 66 -2.00 5.54 4.90
CA PHE A 66 -0.90 5.80 5.80
C PHE A 66 0.43 6.02 5.06
N LEU A 67 0.78 5.14 4.11
CA LEU A 67 2.04 5.25 3.39
C LEU A 67 2.06 6.39 2.36
N GLU A 68 0.90 6.81 1.86
CA GLU A 68 0.83 7.97 0.97
C GLU A 68 1.03 9.30 1.72
N ILE A 69 0.72 9.37 3.02
CA ILE A 69 0.99 10.55 3.85
C ILE A 69 2.48 10.89 3.85
N GLY A 70 3.36 9.89 4.03
CA GLY A 70 4.82 10.11 4.07
C GLY A 70 5.47 10.14 2.68
N SER A 71 4.67 10.25 1.61
CA SER A 71 5.19 10.25 0.23
C SER A 71 5.30 11.67 -0.35
N ASP A 72 6.09 11.82 -1.40
CA ASP A 72 6.14 13.04 -2.22
C ASP A 72 5.03 13.06 -3.30
N ASN A 73 3.91 12.37 -3.07
CA ASN A 73 2.75 12.35 -3.95
C ASN A 73 1.68 13.35 -3.51
N TYR A 74 1.54 13.55 -2.21
CA TYR A 74 0.45 14.31 -1.60
C TYR A 74 0.98 15.26 -0.54
N GLU A 75 0.33 16.40 -0.39
CA GLU A 75 0.43 17.29 0.77
C GLU A 75 -0.65 16.87 1.78
N ASN A 76 -0.26 16.61 3.02
CA ASN A 76 -1.20 16.37 4.11
C ASN A 76 -1.70 17.69 4.67
N VAL A 77 -2.95 18.05 4.38
CA VAL A 77 -3.54 19.32 4.81
C VAL A 77 -4.33 19.22 6.10
N GLN A 78 -4.50 18.02 6.65
CA GLN A 78 -5.18 17.81 7.93
C GLN A 78 -4.21 18.05 9.10
N THR A 79 -4.60 18.94 10.01
CA THR A 79 -3.75 19.32 11.15
C THR A 79 -3.66 18.27 12.26
N PHE A 80 -4.44 17.20 12.21
CA PHE A 80 -4.50 16.15 13.24
C PHE A 80 -4.34 14.73 12.70
N TYR A 81 -4.30 14.55 11.38
CA TYR A 81 -4.17 13.22 10.76
C TYR A 81 -2.71 12.92 10.45
N ASN A 82 -2.07 12.20 11.34
CA ASN A 82 -0.68 11.70 11.28
C ASN A 82 0.38 12.65 10.66
N GLN A 83 0.43 13.90 11.09
CA GLN A 83 1.46 14.87 10.67
C GLN A 83 2.90 14.42 10.98
N ASN A 84 3.07 13.47 11.91
CA ASN A 84 4.42 12.95 12.21
C ASN A 84 4.99 12.17 11.02
N LEU A 85 4.16 11.37 10.34
CA LEU A 85 4.62 10.62 9.17
C LEU A 85 4.84 11.51 7.95
N ASP A 86 4.06 12.56 7.80
CA ASP A 86 4.20 13.57 6.75
C ASP A 86 5.65 14.12 6.69
N ASN A 87 6.24 14.37 7.84
CA ASN A 87 7.63 14.77 8.00
C ASN A 87 8.57 13.57 8.28
N LEU A 88 8.18 12.36 7.95
CA LEU A 88 8.92 11.13 8.22
C LEU A 88 9.40 10.98 9.68
N THR A 89 8.68 11.57 10.64
CA THR A 89 8.93 11.38 12.06
C THR A 89 8.31 10.06 12.52
N ILE A 90 8.97 8.95 12.15
CA ILE A 90 8.50 7.58 12.39
C ILE A 90 8.80 7.16 13.83
N ARG A 91 7.77 6.79 14.59
CA ARG A 91 7.85 6.44 16.02
C ARG A 91 7.17 5.11 16.32
N PRO A 92 7.71 4.30 17.25
CA PRO A 92 7.07 3.04 17.67
C PRO A 92 5.66 3.21 18.26
N GLN A 93 5.36 4.39 18.85
CA GLN A 93 4.06 4.73 19.44
C GLN A 93 2.98 5.07 18.42
N ASP A 94 3.33 5.16 17.14
CA ASP A 94 2.40 5.53 16.08
C ASP A 94 1.29 4.46 15.92
N ALA A 95 0.04 4.90 16.06
CA ALA A 95 -1.12 4.00 15.99
C ALA A 95 -1.31 3.38 14.59
N ASP A 96 -0.93 4.09 13.53
CA ASP A 96 -1.05 3.58 12.16
C ASP A 96 0.01 2.52 11.88
N ILE A 97 1.24 2.68 12.39
CA ILE A 97 2.29 1.64 12.35
C ILE A 97 1.80 0.38 13.08
N ASN A 98 1.26 0.54 14.31
CA ASN A 98 0.69 -0.57 15.05
C ASN A 98 -0.46 -1.24 14.28
N GLY A 99 -1.37 -0.43 13.74
CA GLY A 99 -2.50 -0.92 12.93
C GLY A 99 -2.04 -1.70 11.71
N PHE A 100 -1.06 -1.19 10.97
CA PHE A 100 -0.50 -1.87 9.80
C PHE A 100 0.17 -3.19 10.17
N GLN A 101 1.05 -3.18 11.18
CA GLN A 101 1.71 -4.39 11.69
C GLN A 101 0.70 -5.45 12.11
N PHE A 102 -0.33 -5.05 12.87
CA PHE A 102 -1.41 -5.93 13.31
C PHE A 102 -2.15 -6.57 12.12
N GLN A 103 -2.52 -5.77 11.11
CA GLN A 103 -3.24 -6.29 9.94
C GLN A 103 -2.38 -7.25 9.10
N LEU A 104 -1.07 -6.99 8.99
CA LEU A 104 -0.13 -7.92 8.35
C LEU A 104 -0.08 -9.28 9.07
N GLY A 105 0.09 -9.25 10.40
CA GLY A 105 0.07 -10.46 11.23
C GLY A 105 -1.24 -11.23 11.07
N ARG A 106 -2.36 -10.53 11.19
CA ARG A 106 -3.70 -11.14 11.07
C ARG A 106 -3.96 -11.76 9.70
N LEU A 107 -3.56 -11.11 8.60
CA LEU A 107 -3.71 -11.68 7.26
C LEU A 107 -2.93 -12.99 7.13
N ARG A 108 -1.69 -13.00 7.63
CA ARG A 108 -0.81 -14.16 7.60
C ARG A 108 -1.35 -15.31 8.44
N GLU A 109 -1.77 -15.04 9.68
CA GLU A 109 -2.31 -16.05 10.59
C GLU A 109 -3.63 -16.64 10.12
N MET A 110 -4.55 -15.81 9.60
CA MET A 110 -5.80 -16.31 9.05
C MET A 110 -5.56 -17.20 7.81
N ALA A 111 -4.62 -16.85 6.96
CA ALA A 111 -4.26 -17.68 5.80
C ALA A 111 -3.63 -19.01 6.27
N ASP A 112 -2.72 -18.96 7.25
CA ASP A 112 -2.07 -20.14 7.82
C ASP A 112 -3.04 -21.06 8.53
N TYR A 113 -3.95 -20.51 9.32
CA TYR A 113 -5.02 -21.27 9.95
C TYR A 113 -5.91 -21.99 8.93
N GLY A 114 -6.23 -21.32 7.82
CA GLY A 114 -6.94 -21.92 6.69
C GLY A 114 -6.21 -23.12 6.11
N LEU A 115 -4.89 -22.99 5.90
CA LEU A 115 -4.03 -24.02 5.32
C LEU A 115 -3.76 -25.22 6.27
N THR A 116 -3.87 -25.02 7.57
CA THR A 116 -3.51 -26.04 8.57
C THR A 116 -4.72 -26.63 9.29
N VAL A 117 -5.66 -25.81 9.76
CA VAL A 117 -6.80 -26.26 10.57
C VAL A 117 -8.04 -26.45 9.70
N VAL A 118 -8.46 -25.41 8.96
CA VAL A 118 -9.71 -25.49 8.17
C VAL A 118 -9.60 -26.55 7.06
N LYS A 119 -8.44 -26.62 6.38
CA LYS A 119 -8.15 -27.65 5.38
C LYS A 119 -8.32 -29.07 5.93
N ASN A 120 -7.84 -29.33 7.15
CA ASN A 120 -7.95 -30.64 7.76
C ASN A 120 -9.38 -31.00 8.18
N ALA A 121 -10.23 -29.98 8.41
CA ALA A 121 -11.64 -30.16 8.73
C ALA A 121 -12.53 -30.26 7.49
N ASP A 122 -12.04 -29.83 6.31
CA ASP A 122 -12.81 -29.78 5.07
C ASP A 122 -12.22 -30.69 3.98
N PRO A 123 -12.79 -31.90 3.80
CA PRO A 123 -12.35 -32.82 2.75
C PRO A 123 -12.64 -32.31 1.31
N LEU A 124 -13.44 -31.24 1.17
CA LEU A 124 -13.77 -30.62 -0.11
C LEU A 124 -12.83 -29.46 -0.48
N THR A 125 -11.84 -29.16 0.36
CA THR A 125 -10.82 -28.13 0.06
C THR A 125 -10.16 -28.40 -1.30
N THR A 126 -10.14 -27.39 -2.15
CA THR A 126 -9.55 -27.47 -3.48
C THR A 126 -8.11 -26.92 -3.49
N ALA A 127 -7.30 -27.38 -4.44
CA ALA A 127 -5.95 -26.84 -4.66
C ALA A 127 -5.96 -25.32 -4.97
N ASP A 128 -7.00 -24.81 -5.61
CA ASP A 128 -7.13 -23.38 -5.89
C ASP A 128 -7.42 -22.56 -4.63
N GLN A 129 -8.19 -23.08 -3.68
CA GLN A 129 -8.39 -22.43 -2.38
C GLN A 129 -7.09 -22.40 -1.56
N GLU A 130 -6.31 -23.48 -1.58
CA GLU A 130 -4.98 -23.51 -0.95
C GLU A 130 -4.02 -22.50 -1.62
N ALA A 131 -4.00 -22.44 -2.94
CA ALA A 131 -3.19 -21.49 -3.69
C ALA A 131 -3.60 -20.03 -3.37
N GLU A 132 -4.89 -19.73 -3.27
CA GLU A 132 -5.40 -18.41 -2.91
C GLU A 132 -5.00 -18.01 -1.48
N LEU A 133 -5.06 -18.92 -0.51
CA LEU A 133 -4.58 -18.67 0.86
C LEU A 133 -3.08 -18.43 0.90
N ASN A 134 -2.29 -19.22 0.15
CA ASN A 134 -0.85 -19.00 0.01
C ASN A 134 -0.54 -17.64 -0.62
N PHE A 135 -1.33 -17.19 -1.60
CA PHE A 135 -1.20 -15.87 -2.19
C PHE A 135 -1.37 -14.75 -1.14
N TYR A 136 -2.39 -14.83 -0.30
CA TYR A 136 -2.62 -13.83 0.76
C TYR A 136 -1.53 -13.87 1.85
N LYS A 137 -1.07 -15.06 2.23
CA LYS A 137 0.05 -15.24 3.15
C LYS A 137 1.33 -14.62 2.58
N ALA A 138 1.64 -14.89 1.31
CA ALA A 138 2.80 -14.35 0.62
C ALA A 138 2.74 -12.82 0.50
N TYR A 139 1.56 -12.26 0.24
CA TYR A 139 1.36 -10.80 0.18
C TYR A 139 1.64 -10.14 1.53
N SER A 140 1.25 -10.77 2.65
CA SER A 140 1.61 -10.29 3.99
C SER A 140 3.12 -10.27 4.19
N TYR A 141 3.86 -11.32 3.78
CA TYR A 141 5.32 -11.33 3.85
C TYR A 141 5.95 -10.27 2.96
N LEU A 142 5.45 -10.11 1.72
CA LEU A 142 5.92 -9.09 0.78
C LEU A 142 5.87 -7.69 1.40
N LEU A 143 4.70 -7.29 1.92
CA LEU A 143 4.54 -5.98 2.57
C LEU A 143 5.39 -5.86 3.84
N SER A 144 5.49 -6.93 4.64
CA SER A 144 6.35 -6.94 5.83
C SER A 144 7.81 -6.64 5.48
N GLY A 145 8.36 -7.31 4.46
CA GLY A 145 9.74 -7.08 4.02
C GLY A 145 9.95 -5.76 3.28
N GLU A 146 8.93 -5.23 2.60
CA GLU A 146 9.05 -3.93 1.93
C GLU A 146 9.05 -2.75 2.89
N TYR A 147 8.28 -2.82 3.96
CA TYR A 147 8.05 -1.64 4.82
C TYR A 147 8.71 -1.70 6.19
N PHE A 148 9.17 -2.85 6.66
CA PHE A 148 9.87 -2.98 7.93
C PHE A 148 11.30 -3.45 7.72
N SER A 149 12.25 -2.93 8.50
CA SER A 149 13.64 -3.43 8.47
C SER A 149 13.77 -4.78 9.15
N PHE A 150 13.04 -4.97 10.25
CA PHE A 150 12.86 -6.22 10.99
C PHE A 150 11.41 -6.29 11.45
N LEU A 151 10.83 -7.50 11.46
CA LEU A 151 9.47 -7.72 11.97
C LEU A 151 9.33 -9.18 12.44
N PRO A 152 8.64 -9.47 13.58
CA PRO A 152 8.26 -10.83 13.89
C PRO A 152 7.23 -11.35 12.87
N VAL A 153 7.45 -12.56 12.39
CA VAL A 153 6.57 -13.19 11.39
C VAL A 153 5.63 -14.23 11.99
N THR A 154 5.77 -14.49 13.28
CA THR A 154 4.86 -15.31 14.10
C THR A 154 4.59 -14.60 15.42
N ALA A 155 3.43 -14.85 16.03
CA ALA A 155 3.07 -14.26 17.32
C ALA A 155 4.13 -14.60 18.39
N GLY A 156 4.67 -13.59 19.07
CA GLY A 156 5.73 -13.74 20.06
C GLY A 156 7.07 -14.28 19.52
N GLY A 157 7.27 -14.29 18.21
CA GLY A 157 8.52 -14.71 17.58
C GLY A 157 9.63 -13.66 17.67
N GLU A 158 10.84 -14.06 17.30
CA GLU A 158 11.97 -13.13 17.12
C GLU A 158 11.75 -12.22 15.92
N ALA A 159 12.36 -11.03 15.93
CA ALA A 159 12.36 -10.12 14.80
C ALA A 159 13.23 -10.68 13.66
N VAL A 160 12.62 -10.85 12.49
CA VAL A 160 13.25 -11.37 11.27
C VAL A 160 13.64 -10.21 10.35
N GLU A 161 14.82 -10.26 9.80
CA GLU A 161 15.34 -9.25 8.86
C GLU A 161 14.56 -9.26 7.54
N TRP A 162 14.32 -8.10 6.95
CA TRP A 162 13.47 -7.88 5.79
C TRP A 162 13.83 -8.72 4.55
N ARG A 163 15.12 -8.97 4.29
CA ARG A 163 15.54 -9.83 3.16
C ARG A 163 15.08 -11.27 3.34
N SER A 164 15.17 -11.77 4.58
CA SER A 164 14.65 -13.10 4.92
C SER A 164 13.13 -13.17 4.78
N ILE A 165 12.42 -12.11 5.19
CA ILE A 165 10.96 -12.04 5.03
C ILE A 165 10.57 -12.01 3.54
N LEU A 166 11.28 -11.26 2.71
CA LEU A 166 11.07 -11.27 1.25
C LEU A 166 11.37 -12.66 0.63
N GLY A 167 12.38 -13.37 1.14
CA GLY A 167 12.63 -14.76 0.76
C GLY A 167 11.42 -15.66 1.07
N MET A 168 10.82 -15.51 2.27
CA MET A 168 9.58 -16.23 2.63
C MET A 168 8.43 -15.87 1.70
N ALA A 169 8.32 -14.60 1.28
CA ALA A 169 7.32 -14.18 0.29
C ALA A 169 7.49 -14.91 -1.05
N VAL A 170 8.72 -14.97 -1.58
CA VAL A 170 9.04 -15.69 -2.82
C VAL A 170 8.60 -17.15 -2.74
N GLU A 171 9.04 -17.88 -1.69
CA GLU A 171 8.70 -19.30 -1.53
C GLU A 171 7.18 -19.51 -1.40
N THR A 172 6.49 -18.63 -0.69
CA THR A 172 5.03 -18.75 -0.50
C THR A 172 4.26 -18.39 -1.77
N PHE A 173 4.70 -17.38 -2.55
CA PHE A 173 4.10 -17.09 -3.87
C PHE A 173 4.28 -18.23 -4.86
N ARG A 174 5.39 -18.99 -4.82
CA ARG A 174 5.56 -20.18 -5.68
C ARG A 174 4.48 -21.24 -5.45
N LEU A 175 3.98 -21.38 -4.21
CA LEU A 175 2.85 -22.27 -3.93
C LEU A 175 1.56 -21.75 -4.57
N ALA A 176 1.38 -20.43 -4.62
CA ALA A 176 0.22 -19.81 -5.24
C ALA A 176 0.26 -19.82 -6.79
N GLU A 177 1.45 -19.88 -7.40
CA GLU A 177 1.58 -19.99 -8.87
C GLU A 177 0.92 -21.23 -9.48
N SER A 178 0.72 -22.28 -8.68
CA SER A 178 0.09 -23.52 -9.08
C SER A 178 -1.43 -23.43 -9.28
N SER A 179 -2.05 -22.28 -8.97
CA SER A 179 -3.49 -22.06 -9.12
C SER A 179 -3.93 -22.21 -10.58
N SER A 180 -5.05 -22.87 -10.78
CA SER A 180 -5.74 -22.89 -12.08
C SER A 180 -6.42 -21.55 -12.42
N ASN A 181 -6.61 -20.70 -11.42
CA ASN A 181 -7.04 -19.32 -11.60
C ASN A 181 -5.88 -18.46 -12.15
N THR A 182 -5.95 -18.15 -13.44
CA THR A 182 -4.92 -17.38 -14.15
C THR A 182 -4.60 -16.04 -13.48
N GLN A 183 -5.59 -15.37 -12.89
CA GLN A 183 -5.36 -14.09 -12.19
C GLN A 183 -4.49 -14.27 -10.93
N ILE A 184 -4.77 -15.30 -10.13
CA ILE A 184 -3.97 -15.61 -8.93
C ILE A 184 -2.57 -16.08 -9.35
N SER A 185 -2.48 -17.00 -10.32
CA SER A 185 -1.21 -17.51 -10.82
C SER A 185 -0.30 -16.41 -11.39
N ALA A 186 -0.86 -15.48 -12.20
CA ALA A 186 -0.13 -14.34 -12.74
C ALA A 186 0.27 -13.33 -11.66
N ALA A 187 -0.64 -13.02 -10.73
CA ALA A 187 -0.35 -12.12 -9.61
C ALA A 187 0.72 -12.71 -8.67
N ALA A 188 0.74 -14.04 -8.47
CA ALA A 188 1.78 -14.72 -7.72
C ALA A 188 3.15 -14.61 -8.41
N SER A 189 3.21 -14.82 -9.75
CA SER A 189 4.44 -14.59 -10.52
C SER A 189 4.93 -13.14 -10.39
N LEU A 190 4.01 -12.18 -10.45
CA LEU A 190 4.35 -10.75 -10.26
C LEU A 190 4.81 -10.45 -8.82
N GLY A 191 4.22 -11.12 -7.81
CA GLY A 191 4.69 -11.06 -6.42
C GLY A 191 6.11 -11.61 -6.26
N ILE A 192 6.46 -12.70 -6.94
CA ILE A 192 7.82 -13.24 -7.00
C ILE A 192 8.77 -12.23 -7.67
N ALA A 193 8.34 -11.62 -8.79
CA ALA A 193 9.14 -10.61 -9.47
C ALA A 193 9.41 -9.39 -8.56
N ARG A 194 8.40 -8.88 -7.88
CA ARG A 194 8.49 -7.74 -6.95
C ARG A 194 9.38 -8.05 -5.74
N ALA A 195 9.24 -9.22 -5.14
CA ALA A 195 10.09 -9.62 -4.00
C ALA A 195 11.56 -9.77 -4.42
N ASN A 196 11.84 -10.43 -5.56
CA ASN A 196 13.21 -10.56 -6.10
C ASN A 196 13.77 -9.21 -6.56
N TYR A 197 12.95 -8.32 -7.10
CA TYR A 197 13.34 -6.94 -7.41
C TYR A 197 13.84 -6.24 -6.15
N ARG A 198 13.07 -6.26 -5.05
CA ARG A 198 13.49 -5.66 -3.78
C ARG A 198 14.74 -6.32 -3.17
N LEU A 199 14.98 -7.59 -3.45
CA LEU A 199 16.19 -8.31 -3.03
C LEU A 199 17.43 -8.01 -3.91
N GLY A 200 17.26 -7.33 -5.04
CA GLY A 200 18.33 -7.14 -6.03
C GLY A 200 18.64 -8.39 -6.88
N ASN A 201 17.81 -9.43 -6.80
CA ASN A 201 17.94 -10.66 -7.57
C ASN A 201 17.44 -10.46 -9.01
N LYS A 202 18.22 -9.73 -9.83
CA LYS A 202 17.80 -9.28 -11.16
C LYS A 202 17.34 -10.41 -12.08
N ALA A 203 18.07 -11.51 -12.16
CA ALA A 203 17.73 -12.62 -13.05
C ALA A 203 16.38 -13.26 -12.70
N GLU A 204 16.14 -13.51 -11.42
CA GLU A 204 14.91 -14.10 -10.90
C GLU A 204 13.72 -13.14 -11.05
N ALA A 205 13.95 -11.84 -10.80
CA ALA A 205 12.94 -10.81 -10.99
C ALA A 205 12.49 -10.71 -12.46
N VAL A 206 13.44 -10.69 -13.40
CA VAL A 206 13.17 -10.67 -14.85
C VAL A 206 12.45 -11.94 -15.30
N GLN A 207 12.87 -13.11 -14.85
CA GLN A 207 12.21 -14.37 -15.16
C GLN A 207 10.74 -14.39 -14.70
N ALA A 208 10.50 -13.98 -13.45
CA ALA A 208 9.16 -13.96 -12.88
C ALA A 208 8.26 -12.88 -13.51
N ALA A 209 8.81 -11.70 -13.85
CA ALA A 209 8.12 -10.66 -14.59
C ALA A 209 7.63 -11.15 -15.97
N ASN A 210 8.51 -11.81 -16.73
CA ASN A 210 8.13 -12.41 -18.01
C ASN A 210 7.08 -13.51 -17.85
N SER A 211 7.14 -14.32 -16.78
CA SER A 211 6.11 -15.31 -16.45
C SER A 211 4.75 -14.65 -16.21
N ALA A 212 4.70 -13.57 -15.43
CA ALA A 212 3.47 -12.82 -15.18
C ALA A 212 2.87 -12.25 -16.48
N ILE A 213 3.69 -11.63 -17.32
CA ILE A 213 3.25 -11.06 -18.62
C ILE A 213 2.68 -12.18 -19.51
N SER A 214 3.36 -13.32 -19.60
CA SER A 214 2.93 -14.46 -20.40
C SER A 214 1.59 -15.03 -19.94
N LYS A 215 1.35 -15.08 -18.61
CA LYS A 215 0.10 -15.59 -18.02
C LYS A 215 -1.07 -14.63 -18.20
N ALA A 216 -0.85 -13.34 -17.94
CA ALA A 216 -1.90 -12.32 -17.98
C ALA A 216 -1.33 -10.94 -18.39
N PRO A 217 -1.22 -10.65 -19.70
CA PRO A 217 -0.59 -9.42 -20.21
C PRO A 217 -1.34 -8.13 -19.82
N ASN A 218 -2.56 -8.24 -19.34
CA ASN A 218 -3.38 -7.10 -18.89
C ASN A 218 -3.73 -7.21 -17.38
N LEU A 219 -3.00 -7.99 -16.60
CA LEU A 219 -3.28 -8.22 -15.19
C LEU A 219 -3.54 -6.92 -14.43
N VAL A 220 -4.66 -6.89 -13.70
CA VAL A 220 -4.91 -6.01 -12.56
C VAL A 220 -5.60 -6.84 -11.49
N TYR A 221 -4.92 -7.06 -10.37
CA TYR A 221 -5.47 -7.79 -9.23
C TYR A 221 -5.82 -6.80 -8.11
N TYR A 222 -7.06 -6.84 -7.65
CA TYR A 222 -7.63 -5.85 -6.73
C TYR A 222 -7.89 -6.40 -5.32
N ALA A 223 -7.63 -5.58 -4.32
CA ALA A 223 -8.35 -5.65 -3.06
C ALA A 223 -9.72 -5.00 -3.22
N GLN A 224 -10.77 -5.72 -2.86
CA GLN A 224 -12.16 -5.28 -3.02
C GLN A 224 -12.69 -4.66 -1.73
N PHE A 225 -13.42 -3.56 -1.87
CA PHE A 225 -14.07 -2.84 -0.78
C PHE A 225 -15.59 -2.88 -0.95
N ASP A 226 -16.32 -2.71 0.15
CA ASP A 226 -17.79 -2.71 0.17
C ASP A 226 -18.28 -1.70 1.21
N GLN A 227 -19.02 -0.70 0.77
CA GLN A 227 -19.54 0.33 1.67
C GLN A 227 -20.62 -0.20 2.63
N ALA A 228 -21.42 -1.17 2.21
CA ALA A 228 -22.53 -1.68 3.01
C ALA A 228 -22.10 -2.69 4.07
N GLN A 229 -21.12 -3.55 3.72
CA GLN A 229 -20.64 -4.63 4.58
C GLN A 229 -19.22 -4.38 5.12
N GLY A 230 -18.54 -3.34 4.61
CA GLY A 230 -17.15 -2.98 4.95
C GLY A 230 -16.11 -4.02 4.48
N PRO A 231 -14.83 -3.65 4.46
CA PRO A 231 -14.36 -2.29 4.76
C PRO A 231 -14.65 -1.29 3.64
N VAL A 232 -14.71 0.01 3.98
CA VAL A 232 -14.69 1.11 3.02
C VAL A 232 -13.24 1.41 2.60
N ASN A 233 -13.05 2.05 1.44
CA ASN A 233 -11.74 2.50 0.99
C ASN A 233 -11.39 3.84 1.66
N THR A 234 -10.49 3.81 2.66
CA THR A 234 -10.08 5.03 3.39
C THR A 234 -9.25 5.98 2.54
N MET A 235 -8.52 5.49 1.54
CA MET A 235 -7.79 6.35 0.61
C MET A 235 -8.77 7.19 -0.23
N GLN A 236 -9.86 6.59 -0.70
CA GLN A 236 -10.92 7.32 -1.39
C GLN A 236 -11.55 8.38 -0.48
N THR A 237 -11.76 8.06 0.80
CA THR A 237 -12.27 9.03 1.79
C THR A 237 -11.30 10.17 2.01
N ALA A 238 -10.00 9.89 2.16
CA ALA A 238 -8.97 10.89 2.38
C ALA A 238 -8.83 11.88 1.21
N LEU A 239 -9.11 11.41 -0.02
CA LEU A 239 -9.01 12.23 -1.23
C LEU A 239 -10.27 13.07 -1.51
N TYR A 240 -11.48 12.61 -1.10
CA TYR A 240 -12.71 13.19 -1.64
C TYR A 240 -13.86 13.42 -0.65
N ASP A 241 -13.79 12.96 0.59
CA ASP A 241 -15.00 12.87 1.43
C ASP A 241 -14.80 13.35 2.88
N ARG A 242 -14.01 14.42 3.08
CA ARG A 242 -13.67 14.94 4.41
C ARG A 242 -14.18 16.36 4.68
N GLY A 243 -15.44 16.61 4.40
CA GLY A 243 -16.09 17.84 4.83
C GLY A 243 -15.60 19.08 4.09
N ASN A 244 -14.86 19.98 4.74
CA ASN A 244 -14.52 21.28 4.16
C ASN A 244 -13.32 21.26 3.21
N PHE A 245 -12.43 20.26 3.30
CA PHE A 245 -11.29 20.04 2.43
C PHE A 245 -10.82 18.58 2.52
N ASP A 246 -10.17 18.12 1.48
CA ASP A 246 -9.63 16.76 1.44
C ASP A 246 -8.42 16.64 2.37
N ASP A 247 -8.21 15.48 3.00
CA ASP A 247 -7.09 15.24 3.90
C ASP A 247 -5.75 15.26 3.17
N LEU A 248 -5.74 14.60 2.00
CA LEU A 248 -4.58 14.51 1.13
C LEU A 248 -4.86 15.25 -0.17
N GLN A 249 -3.98 16.18 -0.52
CA GLN A 249 -4.05 16.92 -1.78
C GLN A 249 -2.84 16.60 -2.64
N VAL A 250 -3.09 16.01 -3.81
CA VAL A 250 -2.03 15.61 -4.74
C VAL A 250 -1.13 16.79 -5.10
N LEU A 251 0.16 16.56 -5.27
CA LEU A 251 1.07 17.60 -5.74
C LEU A 251 0.72 18.06 -7.17
N PRO A 252 0.91 19.34 -7.50
CA PRO A 252 0.55 19.88 -8.81
C PRO A 252 1.12 19.14 -10.01
N ARG A 253 2.27 18.48 -9.85
CA ARG A 253 2.91 17.68 -10.91
C ARG A 253 2.15 16.40 -11.27
N MET A 254 1.25 15.93 -10.40
CA MET A 254 0.46 14.71 -10.59
C MET A 254 -1.05 14.97 -10.53
N ASP A 255 -1.48 16.23 -10.57
CA ASP A 255 -2.88 16.61 -10.42
C ASP A 255 -3.80 15.95 -11.49
N PHE A 256 -3.27 15.65 -12.69
CA PHE A 256 -3.98 14.94 -13.76
C PHE A 256 -4.36 13.49 -13.39
N LEU A 257 -3.76 12.91 -12.35
CA LEU A 257 -4.02 11.56 -11.86
C LEU A 257 -4.94 11.53 -10.64
N ASP A 258 -5.17 12.68 -10.03
CA ASP A 258 -5.86 12.82 -8.77
C ASP A 258 -7.25 12.18 -8.71
N PRO A 259 -8.10 12.31 -9.73
CA PRO A 259 -9.41 11.70 -9.71
C PRO A 259 -9.45 10.16 -9.79
N LYS A 260 -8.37 9.45 -9.56
CA LYS A 260 -8.25 7.99 -9.73
C LYS A 260 -9.39 7.19 -9.07
N TYR A 261 -9.84 7.58 -7.88
CA TYR A 261 -10.91 6.88 -7.16
C TYR A 261 -12.26 7.60 -7.20
N TYR A 262 -12.34 8.79 -7.77
CA TYR A 262 -13.51 9.67 -7.69
C TYR A 262 -14.77 9.04 -8.29
N PHE A 263 -14.65 8.29 -9.38
CA PHE A 263 -15.82 7.84 -10.16
C PHE A 263 -16.25 6.40 -9.96
N ARG A 264 -15.61 5.63 -9.11
CA ARG A 264 -16.07 4.27 -8.89
C ARG A 264 -17.27 4.19 -7.94
N GLY A 265 -18.19 5.15 -8.10
CA GLY A 265 -19.50 5.19 -7.46
C GLY A 265 -19.59 6.20 -6.32
N ALA A 266 -20.82 6.60 -5.98
CA ALA A 266 -21.14 7.38 -4.79
C ALA A 266 -20.82 6.61 -3.48
N SER A 267 -20.19 5.44 -3.59
CA SER A 267 -19.86 4.57 -2.49
C SER A 267 -18.35 4.53 -2.31
N GLN A 268 -17.88 4.62 -1.10
CA GLN A 268 -16.47 4.45 -0.69
C GLN A 268 -15.98 3.00 -0.90
N ALA A 269 -16.25 2.44 -2.06
CA ALA A 269 -16.02 1.05 -2.41
C ALA A 269 -15.10 0.88 -3.63
N SER A 270 -14.36 1.92 -4.02
CA SER A 270 -13.39 1.81 -5.11
C SER A 270 -12.33 0.77 -4.78
N PRO A 271 -12.11 -0.26 -5.63
CA PRO A 271 -11.10 -1.26 -5.38
C PRO A 271 -9.69 -0.66 -5.53
N VAL A 272 -8.73 -1.17 -4.75
CA VAL A 272 -7.32 -0.79 -4.85
C VAL A 272 -6.55 -1.88 -5.58
N ALA A 273 -5.82 -1.52 -6.63
CA ALA A 273 -4.95 -2.44 -7.33
C ALA A 273 -3.73 -2.77 -6.45
N ILE A 274 -3.50 -4.05 -6.16
CA ILE A 274 -2.35 -4.51 -5.39
C ILE A 274 -1.27 -5.14 -6.27
N PHE A 275 -1.63 -5.59 -7.46
CA PHE A 275 -0.73 -5.99 -8.54
C PHE A 275 -1.26 -5.51 -9.89
N LYS A 276 -0.40 -4.91 -10.68
CA LYS A 276 -0.64 -4.50 -12.08
C LYS A 276 0.53 -4.93 -12.95
N ILE A 277 0.24 -5.39 -14.16
CA ILE A 277 1.29 -5.90 -15.05
C ILE A 277 2.31 -4.83 -15.46
N GLU A 278 1.96 -3.56 -15.36
CA GLU A 278 2.88 -2.44 -15.51
C GLU A 278 4.15 -2.61 -14.66
N GLU A 279 4.02 -3.19 -13.46
CA GLU A 279 5.17 -3.47 -12.59
C GLU A 279 6.17 -4.44 -13.22
N ALA A 280 5.70 -5.47 -13.91
CA ALA A 280 6.59 -6.38 -14.63
C ALA A 280 7.40 -5.64 -15.70
N HIS A 281 6.75 -4.78 -16.48
CA HIS A 281 7.44 -3.99 -17.48
C HIS A 281 8.42 -2.98 -16.87
N LEU A 282 8.07 -2.34 -15.75
CA LEU A 282 8.99 -1.44 -15.01
C LEU A 282 10.24 -2.18 -14.54
N ILE A 283 10.10 -3.39 -14.01
CA ILE A 283 11.23 -4.26 -13.61
C ILE A 283 12.11 -4.61 -14.82
N LEU A 284 11.51 -4.96 -15.96
CA LEU A 284 12.26 -5.27 -17.20
C LEU A 284 13.00 -4.05 -17.74
N ALA A 285 12.39 -2.87 -17.70
CA ALA A 285 13.02 -1.63 -18.15
C ALA A 285 14.23 -1.26 -17.27
N GLU A 286 14.09 -1.35 -15.93
CA GLU A 286 15.20 -1.09 -15.00
C GLU A 286 16.33 -2.11 -15.18
N ALA A 287 16.01 -3.39 -15.37
CA ALA A 287 17.01 -4.41 -15.67
C ALA A 287 17.80 -4.08 -16.94
N ALA A 288 17.12 -3.61 -18.01
CA ALA A 288 17.78 -3.20 -19.25
C ALA A 288 18.69 -1.97 -19.05
N ILE A 289 18.26 -0.98 -18.24
CA ILE A 289 19.07 0.18 -17.87
C ILE A 289 20.33 -0.26 -17.12
N SER A 290 20.17 -1.13 -16.11
CA SER A 290 21.29 -1.64 -15.31
C SER A 290 22.25 -2.52 -16.09
N ASP A 291 21.83 -3.08 -17.23
CA ASP A 291 22.68 -3.78 -18.20
C ASP A 291 23.31 -2.83 -19.24
N ASN A 292 23.18 -1.52 -19.06
CA ASN A 292 23.63 -0.47 -19.99
C ASN A 292 22.99 -0.59 -21.41
N ASN A 293 21.78 -1.13 -21.51
CA ASN A 293 21.07 -1.33 -22.76
C ASN A 293 19.92 -0.32 -22.93
N LEU A 294 20.28 0.92 -23.25
CA LEU A 294 19.31 2.01 -23.42
C LEU A 294 18.23 1.70 -24.48
N ASN A 295 18.61 1.05 -25.59
CA ASN A 295 17.65 0.73 -26.64
C ASN A 295 16.58 -0.25 -26.18
N SER A 296 16.97 -1.30 -25.43
CA SER A 296 16.02 -2.24 -24.85
C SER A 296 15.14 -1.56 -23.79
N ALA A 297 15.74 -0.71 -22.95
CA ALA A 297 15.00 0.07 -21.97
C ALA A 297 13.92 0.95 -22.62
N LYS A 298 14.27 1.72 -23.65
CA LYS A 298 13.34 2.56 -24.42
C LYS A 298 12.21 1.75 -25.04
N SER A 299 12.52 0.55 -25.58
CA SER A 299 11.47 -0.34 -26.13
C SER A 299 10.48 -0.74 -25.07
N VAL A 300 10.94 -1.19 -23.89
CA VAL A 300 10.06 -1.59 -22.78
C VAL A 300 9.30 -0.39 -22.20
N MET A 301 9.94 0.78 -22.08
CA MET A 301 9.26 2.00 -21.62
C MET A 301 8.16 2.44 -22.61
N THR A 302 8.38 2.28 -23.91
CA THR A 302 7.34 2.52 -24.93
C THR A 302 6.16 1.52 -24.74
N ASP A 303 6.44 0.26 -24.45
CA ASP A 303 5.39 -0.72 -24.13
C ASP A 303 4.59 -0.31 -22.89
N ILE A 304 5.24 0.24 -21.85
CA ILE A 304 4.54 0.78 -20.67
C ILE A 304 3.61 1.94 -21.06
N VAL A 305 4.09 2.91 -21.84
CA VAL A 305 3.27 4.05 -22.29
C VAL A 305 2.03 3.55 -23.04
N ASN A 306 2.22 2.61 -23.97
CA ASN A 306 1.12 2.02 -24.74
C ASN A 306 0.13 1.25 -23.86
N LEU A 307 0.63 0.45 -22.93
CA LEU A 307 -0.20 -0.30 -21.97
C LEU A 307 -1.04 0.65 -21.10
N VAL A 308 -0.42 1.65 -20.49
CA VAL A 308 -1.09 2.68 -19.67
C VAL A 308 -2.11 3.45 -20.50
N GLY A 309 -1.75 3.81 -21.75
CA GLY A 309 -2.65 4.47 -22.68
C GLY A 309 -3.89 3.66 -23.05
N SER A 310 -3.81 2.33 -22.95
CA SER A 310 -4.93 1.40 -23.19
C SER A 310 -5.83 1.18 -21.98
N ARG A 311 -5.44 1.64 -20.79
CA ARG A 311 -6.21 1.47 -19.56
C ARG A 311 -7.48 2.30 -19.55
N GLU A 312 -8.46 1.83 -18.80
CA GLU A 312 -9.75 2.50 -18.63
C GLU A 312 -9.56 3.94 -18.16
N ARG A 313 -10.34 4.83 -18.75
CA ARG A 313 -10.44 6.25 -18.38
C ARG A 313 -11.90 6.60 -18.14
N SER A 314 -12.16 7.48 -17.19
CA SER A 314 -13.51 7.98 -16.90
C SER A 314 -13.60 9.47 -17.18
N THR A 315 -14.76 9.90 -17.73
CA THR A 315 -15.06 11.30 -17.98
C THR A 315 -16.13 11.77 -17.01
N PHE A 316 -15.93 12.91 -16.41
CA PHE A 316 -16.86 13.49 -15.44
C PHE A 316 -16.89 15.00 -15.45
N ASN A 317 -17.93 15.56 -14.77
CA ASN A 317 -18.03 16.99 -14.59
C ASN A 317 -17.16 17.44 -13.40
N ASN A 318 -16.08 18.12 -13.69
CA ASN A 318 -15.12 18.60 -12.70
C ASN A 318 -15.69 19.66 -11.73
N ASN A 319 -16.82 20.29 -12.07
CA ASN A 319 -17.50 21.23 -11.18
C ASN A 319 -18.02 20.58 -9.89
N GLN A 320 -18.11 19.24 -9.85
CA GLN A 320 -18.52 18.50 -8.66
C GLN A 320 -17.36 18.27 -7.69
N GLN A 321 -16.13 18.49 -8.11
CA GLN A 321 -14.94 18.39 -7.29
C GLN A 321 -14.56 19.77 -6.75
N ASP A 322 -15.37 20.28 -5.84
CA ASP A 322 -15.08 21.55 -5.16
C ASP A 322 -14.07 21.30 -4.04
N ARG A 323 -12.80 21.22 -4.42
CA ARG A 323 -11.71 21.16 -3.45
C ARG A 323 -11.59 22.46 -2.71
N THR A 324 -12.07 22.47 -1.50
CA THR A 324 -11.82 23.56 -0.58
C THR A 324 -10.36 23.50 -0.12
N GLN A 325 -9.59 24.50 -0.49
CA GLN A 325 -8.20 24.62 -0.05
C GLN A 325 -8.14 25.13 1.39
N LEU A 326 -7.28 24.53 2.21
CA LEU A 326 -7.02 25.04 3.57
C LEU A 326 -6.56 26.49 3.53
N ASN A 327 -5.66 26.83 2.56
CA ASN A 327 -5.19 28.18 2.30
C ASN A 327 -5.59 28.58 0.86
N PRO A 328 -6.73 29.25 0.65
CA PRO A 328 -7.19 29.63 -0.68
C PRO A 328 -6.13 30.39 -1.47
N GLY A 329 -5.84 29.93 -2.69
CA GLY A 329 -4.83 30.54 -3.58
C GLY A 329 -3.40 30.05 -3.37
N SER A 330 -3.14 29.16 -2.41
CA SER A 330 -1.81 28.55 -2.21
C SER A 330 -1.48 27.46 -3.23
N ARG A 331 -2.47 26.96 -3.95
CA ARG A 331 -2.36 25.86 -4.92
C ARG A 331 -2.97 26.24 -6.26
N PRO A 332 -2.43 25.70 -7.38
CA PRO A 332 -3.08 25.86 -8.68
C PRO A 332 -4.41 25.09 -8.72
N ASN A 333 -5.39 25.67 -9.44
CA ASN A 333 -6.73 25.08 -9.59
C ASN A 333 -7.30 25.22 -11.02
N ASN A 334 -6.47 25.55 -11.99
CA ASN A 334 -6.84 25.66 -13.39
C ASN A 334 -5.73 25.15 -14.30
N SER A 335 -6.08 24.82 -15.54
CA SER A 335 -5.19 24.19 -16.52
C SER A 335 -4.17 25.16 -17.17
N ASP A 336 -4.24 26.46 -16.89
CA ASP A 336 -3.32 27.46 -17.45
C ASP A 336 -1.97 27.47 -16.69
N VAL A 337 -1.82 26.64 -15.67
CA VAL A 337 -0.63 26.57 -14.85
C VAL A 337 0.39 25.60 -15.44
N GLN A 338 1.64 26.07 -15.54
CA GLN A 338 2.79 25.26 -15.90
C GLN A 338 3.52 24.79 -14.63
N VAL A 339 4.00 23.55 -14.66
CA VAL A 339 4.71 22.94 -13.53
C VAL A 339 6.14 22.62 -13.93
N ARG A 340 7.12 22.88 -13.04
CA ARG A 340 8.49 22.38 -13.15
C ARG A 340 8.81 21.45 -11.97
N PHE A 341 9.59 20.41 -12.23
CA PHE A 341 9.86 19.36 -11.24
C PHE A 341 11.01 19.70 -10.26
N SER A 342 11.72 20.77 -10.53
CA SER A 342 12.70 21.39 -9.63
C SER A 342 12.99 22.82 -10.06
N PRO A 343 13.62 23.65 -9.20
CA PRO A 343 14.08 24.99 -9.62
C PRO A 343 14.99 24.90 -10.84
N GLY A 344 14.66 25.67 -11.91
CA GLY A 344 15.42 25.69 -13.17
C GLY A 344 15.09 24.58 -14.18
N ALA A 345 14.27 23.58 -13.81
CA ALA A 345 13.81 22.56 -14.76
C ALA A 345 12.86 23.16 -15.83
N PRO A 346 12.65 22.47 -16.96
CA PRO A 346 11.68 22.88 -17.97
C PRO A 346 10.26 22.99 -17.40
N LEU A 347 9.47 23.89 -17.96
CA LEU A 347 8.04 24.03 -17.65
C LEU A 347 7.24 23.03 -18.48
N ILE A 348 6.31 22.34 -17.82
CA ILE A 348 5.44 21.32 -18.38
C ILE A 348 3.99 21.78 -18.24
N GLU A 349 3.24 21.73 -19.32
CA GLU A 349 1.81 22.04 -19.39
C GLU A 349 0.95 20.77 -19.22
N GLY A 350 -0.33 20.95 -18.90
CA GLY A 350 -1.31 19.86 -18.90
C GLY A 350 -1.28 18.94 -17.70
N LEU A 351 -0.48 19.25 -16.67
CA LEU A 351 -0.43 18.45 -15.43
C LEU A 351 -1.50 18.88 -14.42
N VAL A 352 -1.97 20.11 -14.47
CA VAL A 352 -3.01 20.62 -13.56
C VAL A 352 -4.35 20.59 -14.26
N LEU A 353 -5.36 20.06 -13.58
CA LEU A 353 -6.74 20.00 -14.07
C LEU A 353 -7.48 21.31 -13.80
N ASP A 354 -8.39 21.66 -14.70
CA ASP A 354 -9.33 22.75 -14.45
C ASP A 354 -10.44 22.28 -13.49
N ARG A 355 -10.33 22.70 -12.24
CA ARG A 355 -11.20 22.27 -11.15
C ARG A 355 -12.58 22.93 -11.16
N LYS A 356 -12.85 23.87 -12.06
CA LYS A 356 -14.08 24.68 -12.04
C LYS A 356 -14.84 24.71 -13.35
N SER A 357 -14.35 24.07 -14.39
CA SER A 357 -15.03 24.13 -15.70
C SER A 357 -14.95 22.82 -16.46
N GLY A 358 -16.09 22.44 -16.99
CA GLY A 358 -16.22 21.39 -17.98
C GLY A 358 -16.03 19.95 -17.49
N ASN A 359 -15.93 19.07 -18.46
CA ASN A 359 -15.66 17.67 -18.24
C ASN A 359 -14.16 17.39 -18.37
N VAL A 360 -13.61 16.60 -17.46
CA VAL A 360 -12.25 16.04 -17.53
C VAL A 360 -12.29 14.54 -17.73
N THR A 361 -11.31 14.01 -18.44
CA THR A 361 -11.13 12.57 -18.64
C THR A 361 -9.84 12.13 -17.98
N VAL A 362 -9.95 11.20 -17.03
CA VAL A 362 -8.84 10.81 -16.17
C VAL A 362 -8.62 9.30 -16.16
N PRO A 363 -7.38 8.83 -15.96
CA PRO A 363 -7.10 7.42 -15.75
C PRO A 363 -7.73 6.90 -14.46
N THR A 364 -8.32 5.70 -14.50
CA THR A 364 -8.91 5.06 -13.31
C THR A 364 -8.05 3.93 -12.73
N ILE A 365 -7.12 3.40 -13.51
CA ILE A 365 -6.22 2.30 -13.12
C ILE A 365 -4.78 2.78 -13.05
N SER A 366 -4.23 3.27 -14.16
CA SER A 366 -2.86 3.74 -14.32
C SER A 366 -2.84 4.91 -15.28
N GLY A 367 -1.96 5.87 -15.01
CA GLY A 367 -1.68 6.99 -15.89
C GLY A 367 -0.19 7.35 -15.83
N THR A 368 0.30 8.05 -16.84
CA THR A 368 1.63 8.66 -16.85
C THR A 368 1.62 9.92 -17.70
N SER A 369 2.43 10.90 -17.32
CA SER A 369 2.69 12.11 -18.12
C SER A 369 3.71 11.87 -19.24
N VAL A 370 4.47 10.77 -19.15
CA VAL A 370 5.51 10.41 -20.10
C VAL A 370 4.89 9.90 -21.40
N SER A 371 5.27 10.51 -22.52
CA SER A 371 4.86 10.12 -23.87
C SER A 371 5.93 9.26 -24.56
N VAL A 372 5.55 8.61 -25.67
CA VAL A 372 6.50 7.88 -26.53
C VAL A 372 7.59 8.83 -27.06
N ALA A 373 7.25 10.09 -27.35
CA ALA A 373 8.22 11.08 -27.82
C ALA A 373 9.26 11.41 -26.74
N ASP A 374 8.86 11.48 -25.48
CA ASP A 374 9.79 11.68 -24.35
C ASP A 374 10.74 10.49 -24.23
N VAL A 375 10.24 9.26 -24.33
CA VAL A 375 11.05 8.03 -24.32
C VAL A 375 12.03 8.02 -25.49
N ASP A 376 11.57 8.39 -26.70
CA ASP A 376 12.42 8.43 -27.89
C ASP A 376 13.54 9.49 -27.80
N ALA A 377 13.32 10.57 -27.08
CA ALA A 377 14.29 11.63 -26.85
C ALA A 377 15.41 11.27 -25.86
N LEU A 378 15.25 10.21 -25.04
CA LEU A 378 16.25 9.78 -24.07
C LEU A 378 17.57 9.37 -24.75
N ASN A 379 18.68 9.89 -24.23
CA ASN A 379 20.02 9.62 -24.77
C ASN A 379 21.01 9.19 -23.69
N ASP A 380 20.60 9.25 -22.42
CA ASP A 380 21.40 8.94 -21.26
C ASP A 380 20.69 7.93 -20.35
N LEU A 381 21.46 7.07 -19.67
CA LEU A 381 20.90 6.02 -18.82
C LEU A 381 20.32 6.58 -17.52
N ASP A 382 20.90 7.64 -16.97
CA ASP A 382 20.40 8.26 -15.74
C ASP A 382 19.11 9.02 -16.01
N ASP A 383 19.00 9.70 -17.15
CA ASP A 383 17.76 10.34 -17.60
C ASP A 383 16.66 9.29 -17.88
N ALA A 384 17.04 8.13 -18.45
CA ALA A 384 16.12 7.03 -18.67
C ALA A 384 15.63 6.43 -17.32
N LEU A 385 16.52 6.31 -16.37
CA LEU A 385 16.19 5.79 -15.02
C LEU A 385 15.29 6.78 -14.26
N GLU A 386 15.58 8.09 -14.32
CA GLU A 386 14.72 9.12 -13.74
C GLU A 386 13.32 9.09 -14.36
N THR A 387 13.23 9.02 -15.69
CA THR A 387 11.96 8.93 -16.42
C THR A 387 11.19 7.65 -16.03
N LEU A 388 11.88 6.52 -15.89
CA LEU A 388 11.29 5.25 -15.45
C LEU A 388 10.71 5.37 -14.03
N TYR A 389 11.41 6.05 -13.12
CA TYR A 389 10.94 6.28 -11.74
C TYR A 389 9.78 7.29 -11.68
N LEU A 390 9.75 8.27 -12.57
CA LEU A 390 8.58 9.13 -12.76
C LEU A 390 7.37 8.31 -13.21
N MET A 391 7.50 7.46 -14.24
CA MET A 391 6.44 6.57 -14.68
C MET A 391 5.97 5.65 -13.54
N ARG A 392 6.91 5.08 -12.79
CA ARG A 392 6.61 4.22 -11.63
C ARG A 392 5.80 4.96 -10.56
N GLN A 393 6.20 6.17 -10.20
CA GLN A 393 5.51 7.02 -9.23
C GLN A 393 4.08 7.33 -9.68
N GLU A 394 3.90 7.76 -10.93
CA GLU A 394 2.61 8.12 -11.50
C GLU A 394 1.67 6.90 -11.63
N ILE A 395 2.19 5.77 -12.11
CA ILE A 395 1.43 4.51 -12.26
C ILE A 395 0.89 4.02 -10.91
N PHE A 396 1.68 4.11 -9.84
CA PHE A 396 1.33 3.58 -8.52
C PHE A 396 0.82 4.62 -7.53
N ILE A 397 0.49 5.84 -7.98
CA ILE A 397 -0.10 6.86 -7.10
C ILE A 397 -1.35 6.32 -6.39
N ALA A 398 -1.52 6.64 -5.13
CA ALA A 398 -2.61 6.20 -4.27
C ALA A 398 -2.68 4.66 -4.07
N GLU A 399 -1.57 3.96 -4.20
CA GLU A 399 -1.45 2.52 -3.95
C GLU A 399 -0.44 2.19 -2.83
N GLY A 400 0.04 3.20 -2.11
CA GLY A 400 0.93 3.06 -0.96
C GLY A 400 2.32 2.51 -1.30
N ARG A 401 2.83 2.79 -2.50
CA ARG A 401 4.09 2.19 -3.02
C ARG A 401 5.32 3.06 -2.80
N ARG A 402 5.14 4.36 -2.71
CA ARG A 402 6.21 5.35 -2.83
C ARG A 402 7.26 5.30 -1.72
N LEU A 403 6.85 5.06 -0.46
CA LEU A 403 7.79 4.94 0.66
C LEU A 403 8.86 3.87 0.41
N ALA A 404 8.45 2.70 -0.09
CA ALA A 404 9.37 1.63 -0.41
C ALA A 404 10.34 1.99 -1.54
N ASP A 405 9.89 2.80 -2.53
CA ASP A 405 10.75 3.29 -3.61
C ASP A 405 11.78 4.32 -3.11
N MET A 406 11.44 5.10 -2.08
CA MET A 406 12.36 6.01 -1.38
C MET A 406 13.29 5.31 -0.38
N GLY A 407 13.19 4.00 -0.21
CA GLY A 407 14.04 3.22 0.69
C GLY A 407 13.71 3.37 2.18
N ILE A 408 12.53 3.89 2.52
CA ILE A 408 12.11 4.13 3.89
C ILE A 408 11.58 2.84 4.51
N LYS A 409 12.05 2.52 5.74
CA LYS A 409 11.56 1.40 6.55
C LYS A 409 10.98 1.91 7.86
N LEU A 410 9.80 1.38 8.18
CA LEU A 410 9.09 1.61 9.44
C LEU A 410 9.74 0.85 10.60
N VAL A 411 9.23 1.11 11.79
CA VAL A 411 9.67 0.50 13.05
C VAL A 411 8.70 -0.58 13.52
N ILE A 412 9.16 -1.52 14.31
CA ILE A 412 8.30 -2.40 15.12
C ILE A 412 7.50 -1.53 16.09
N SER A 413 6.19 -1.75 16.18
CA SER A 413 5.32 -0.96 17.06
C SER A 413 5.66 -1.17 18.54
N GLU A 414 5.44 -0.15 19.38
CA GLU A 414 5.63 -0.25 20.82
C GLU A 414 4.74 -1.32 21.45
N VAL A 415 3.53 -1.51 20.91
CA VAL A 415 2.62 -2.58 21.38
C VAL A 415 3.24 -3.95 21.20
N GLU A 416 3.94 -4.19 20.09
CA GLU A 416 4.62 -5.46 19.84
C GLU A 416 5.74 -5.71 20.84
N TYR A 417 6.69 -4.78 20.99
CA TYR A 417 7.84 -5.06 21.87
C TYR A 417 7.49 -4.99 23.36
N LEU A 418 6.38 -4.35 23.75
CA LEU A 418 5.87 -4.45 25.13
C LEU A 418 5.22 -5.81 25.43
N ALA A 419 4.65 -6.45 24.42
CA ALA A 419 3.98 -7.74 24.54
C ALA A 419 4.87 -8.94 24.22
N ASN A 420 5.90 -8.76 23.38
CA ASN A 420 6.76 -9.82 22.88
C ASN A 420 8.10 -9.88 23.65
N PRO A 421 8.33 -10.93 24.45
CA PRO A 421 9.54 -11.05 25.29
C PRO A 421 10.83 -11.25 24.49
N ASN A 422 10.75 -11.48 23.19
CA ASN A 422 11.91 -11.64 22.32
C ASN A 422 12.35 -10.33 21.64
N ILE A 423 11.68 -9.20 21.93
CA ILE A 423 12.00 -7.89 21.35
C ILE A 423 12.12 -6.86 22.47
N ASP A 424 13.31 -6.32 22.65
CA ASP A 424 13.56 -5.24 23.60
C ASP A 424 13.59 -3.88 22.90
N ALA A 425 13.34 -2.80 23.64
CA ALA A 425 13.57 -1.45 23.16
C ALA A 425 15.05 -1.28 22.77
N GLY A 426 15.30 -0.81 21.55
CA GLY A 426 16.64 -0.70 20.99
C GLY A 426 17.15 -1.93 20.23
N SER A 427 16.37 -3.02 20.17
CA SER A 427 16.62 -4.17 19.28
C SER A 427 16.53 -3.75 17.79
N PRO A 428 17.09 -4.55 16.87
CA PRO A 428 16.92 -4.33 15.44
C PRO A 428 15.43 -4.20 15.06
N GLY A 429 15.09 -3.18 14.27
CA GLY A 429 13.72 -2.87 13.86
C GLY A 429 12.97 -1.90 14.77
N THR A 430 13.48 -1.53 15.94
CA THR A 430 12.85 -0.52 16.81
C THR A 430 13.25 0.92 16.47
N SER A 431 14.09 1.11 15.46
CA SER A 431 14.43 2.41 14.88
C SER A 431 14.13 2.42 13.38
N PRO A 432 13.66 3.55 12.83
CA PRO A 432 13.37 3.66 11.39
C PRO A 432 14.65 3.63 10.56
N VAL A 433 14.50 3.25 9.29
CA VAL A 433 15.55 3.44 8.30
C VAL A 433 15.07 4.48 7.30
N ILE A 434 15.76 5.61 7.24
CA ILE A 434 15.53 6.68 6.25
C ILE A 434 16.87 6.94 5.59
N PRO A 435 16.97 6.83 4.24
CA PRO A 435 18.21 7.14 3.54
C PRO A 435 18.66 8.57 3.85
N PRO A 436 19.96 8.83 4.09
CA PRO A 436 20.46 10.17 4.50
C PRO A 436 20.07 11.29 3.53
N PHE A 437 20.02 10.99 2.23
CA PHE A 437 19.64 11.96 1.20
C PHE A 437 18.13 12.27 1.20
N ILE A 438 17.28 11.42 1.75
CA ILE A 438 15.85 11.68 2.02
C ILE A 438 15.71 12.39 3.39
N ASP A 439 16.41 11.92 4.44
CA ASP A 439 16.34 12.51 5.77
C ASP A 439 16.74 14.00 5.78
N SER A 440 17.68 14.39 4.90
CA SER A 440 18.12 15.78 4.79
C SER A 440 17.07 16.75 4.23
N ILE A 441 16.01 16.25 3.59
CA ILE A 441 14.95 17.03 2.95
C ILE A 441 13.53 16.59 3.39
N LYS A 442 13.43 15.76 4.42
CA LYS A 442 12.18 15.11 4.83
C LYS A 442 11.03 16.07 5.20
N ASP A 443 11.37 17.27 5.65
CA ASP A 443 10.39 18.31 6.01
C ASP A 443 9.87 19.08 4.78
N GLU A 444 10.36 18.75 3.57
CA GLU A 444 10.03 19.42 2.31
C GLU A 444 9.76 18.45 1.16
N LEU A 445 9.47 17.16 1.43
CA LEU A 445 9.28 16.15 0.38
C LEU A 445 8.15 16.50 -0.59
N ASP A 446 7.07 17.10 -0.08
CA ASP A 446 5.87 17.53 -0.78
C ASP A 446 5.85 19.05 -1.06
N ALA A 447 6.94 19.76 -0.74
CA ALA A 447 6.96 21.21 -0.83
C ALA A 447 7.01 21.71 -2.29
N PHE A 448 6.23 22.74 -2.56
CA PHE A 448 6.23 23.46 -3.84
C PHE A 448 5.99 24.96 -3.64
N ASP A 449 6.45 25.76 -4.60
CA ASP A 449 6.22 27.20 -4.66
C ASP A 449 5.25 27.51 -5.81
N TYR A 450 4.17 28.24 -5.52
CA TYR A 450 3.17 28.63 -6.51
C TYR A 450 3.14 30.14 -6.71
N ASP A 451 3.58 30.60 -7.90
CA ASP A 451 3.39 31.98 -8.36
C ASP A 451 2.10 32.08 -9.17
N ALA A 452 1.02 32.48 -8.51
CA ALA A 452 -0.30 32.64 -9.12
C ALA A 452 -0.32 33.74 -10.20
N ALA A 453 0.55 34.76 -10.12
CA ALA A 453 0.61 35.83 -11.10
C ALA A 453 1.30 35.39 -12.39
N ALA A 454 2.32 34.55 -12.28
CA ALA A 454 3.03 33.98 -13.42
C ALA A 454 2.34 32.71 -13.97
N GLY A 455 1.45 32.07 -13.21
CA GLY A 455 0.87 30.77 -13.54
C GLY A 455 1.92 29.64 -13.50
N ILE A 456 2.87 29.72 -12.56
CA ILE A 456 3.98 28.76 -12.46
C ILE A 456 3.98 28.10 -11.09
N CYS A 457 4.05 26.76 -11.10
CA CYS A 457 4.29 25.97 -9.92
C CYS A 457 5.66 25.30 -10.00
N THR A 458 6.46 25.41 -8.95
CA THR A 458 7.81 24.81 -8.86
C THR A 458 7.83 23.83 -7.71
N ILE A 459 8.01 22.54 -8.00
CA ILE A 459 8.29 21.52 -6.99
C ILE A 459 9.70 21.75 -6.46
N ARG A 460 9.90 21.73 -5.15
CA ARG A 460 11.21 22.05 -4.56
C ARG A 460 12.24 20.96 -4.79
N HIS A 461 11.84 19.69 -4.67
CA HIS A 461 12.73 18.55 -4.78
C HIS A 461 12.21 17.54 -5.83
N ASN A 462 13.01 17.27 -6.85
CA ASN A 462 12.76 16.15 -7.76
C ASN A 462 13.30 14.86 -7.11
N ILE A 463 12.44 14.18 -6.36
CA ILE A 463 12.84 12.97 -5.63
C ILE A 463 13.32 11.88 -6.59
N ASN A 464 12.74 11.74 -7.80
CA ASN A 464 13.20 10.74 -8.76
C ASN A 464 14.65 10.99 -9.19
N ARG A 465 15.05 12.25 -9.39
CA ARG A 465 16.45 12.62 -9.68
C ARG A 465 17.35 12.32 -8.49
N ILE A 466 16.92 12.65 -7.27
CA ILE A 466 17.68 12.37 -6.05
C ILE A 466 17.91 10.88 -5.87
N LEU A 467 16.90 10.03 -6.16
CA LEU A 467 17.07 8.57 -6.14
C LEU A 467 18.12 8.11 -7.14
N VAL A 468 18.09 8.61 -8.37
CA VAL A 468 19.06 8.25 -9.41
C VAL A 468 20.48 8.70 -9.04
N GLU A 469 20.65 9.88 -8.49
CA GLU A 469 21.95 10.37 -7.99
C GLU A 469 22.51 9.51 -6.85
N ASN A 470 21.65 8.78 -6.15
CA ASN A 470 21.99 7.87 -5.05
C ASN A 470 21.74 6.39 -5.38
N LYS A 471 21.71 6.03 -6.66
CA LYS A 471 21.35 4.68 -7.15
C LYS A 471 22.20 3.54 -6.59
N THR A 472 23.39 3.81 -6.10
CA THR A 472 24.27 2.81 -5.46
C THR A 472 23.93 2.54 -4.00
N SER A 473 22.90 3.20 -3.44
CA SER A 473 22.41 2.90 -2.09
C SER A 473 21.65 1.58 -2.09
N GLU A 474 21.95 0.69 -1.15
CA GLU A 474 21.27 -0.63 -1.00
C GLU A 474 19.76 -0.51 -0.72
N LEU A 475 19.26 0.68 -0.39
CA LEU A 475 17.86 0.91 -0.02
C LEU A 475 16.98 1.33 -1.20
N VAL A 476 17.59 1.81 -2.28
CA VAL A 476 16.87 2.33 -3.47
C VAL A 476 17.45 1.71 -4.75
N LEU A 477 16.67 1.69 -5.81
CA LEU A 477 17.09 1.19 -7.12
C LEU A 477 17.86 -0.16 -7.06
N PRO A 478 17.18 -1.28 -6.76
CA PRO A 478 17.82 -2.54 -6.37
C PRO A 478 18.78 -3.16 -7.40
N PHE A 479 18.73 -2.75 -8.68
CA PHE A 479 19.59 -3.29 -9.73
C PHE A 479 20.85 -2.45 -10.02
N HIS A 480 21.15 -1.43 -9.18
CA HIS A 480 22.26 -0.48 -9.41
C HIS A 480 23.31 -0.44 -8.31
#